data_22b9d215449e0c65b810866a57f5f304
#
_entry.id   22b9d215449e0c65b810866a57f5f304
#
_cell.length_a   1.000
_cell.length_b   1.000
_cell.length_c   1.000
_cell.angle_alpha   90.00
_cell.angle_beta   90.00
_cell.angle_gamma   90.00
#
_symmetry.space_group_name_H-M   'P 1'
#
loop_
_entity.id
_entity.type
_entity.pdbx_description
1 polymer ?
#
loop_
_entity_poly.entity_id
_entity_poly.type
_entity_poly.pdbx_seq_one_letter_code
_entity_poly.pdbx_strand_id
1 'polypeptide(L)'
;MSLKKYKALVETIDLGSLTKAAEKLNYTQPGISHMILSLENEFGFPLLIRGKNGVTPTPEAEKLMVYLRQIVNGEEKLKEEVNRIHGADVGTIRIGCFFSLSIHLLPSIVAEFTEKYPGIELQLYV
;
A
#
# COMPACT_ATOMS: atom_id res chain seq x y z
N MET A 1 11.29 9.19 13.10
CA MET A 1 10.45 9.05 11.90
C MET A 1 10.36 7.61 11.47
N SER A 2 9.20 7.16 11.05
CA SER A 2 8.97 5.75 10.72
C SER A 2 8.04 5.66 9.51
N LEU A 3 8.43 4.83 8.54
CA LEU A 3 7.64 4.58 7.35
C LEU A 3 6.25 4.05 7.68
N LYS A 4 6.13 3.20 8.70
CA LYS A 4 4.83 2.68 9.14
C LYS A 4 3.90 3.79 9.58
N LYS A 5 4.42 4.80 10.28
CA LYS A 5 3.65 5.96 10.73
C LYS A 5 3.21 6.82 9.55
N TYR A 6 4.07 6.98 8.54
CA TYR A 6 3.72 7.71 7.32
C TYR A 6 2.61 7.00 6.55
N LYS A 7 2.69 5.68 6.41
CA LYS A 7 1.62 4.88 5.80
C LYS A 7 0.32 5.02 6.57
N ALA A 8 0.38 4.95 7.89
CA ALA A 8 -0.80 5.10 8.74
C ALA A 8 -1.49 6.45 8.50
N LEU A 9 -0.72 7.52 8.43
CA LEU A 9 -1.26 8.85 8.18
C LEU A 9 -1.86 8.98 6.78
N VAL A 10 -1.13 8.55 5.75
CA VAL A 10 -1.60 8.63 4.36
C VAL A 10 -2.91 7.85 4.19
N GLU A 11 -2.98 6.61 4.70
CA GLU A 11 -4.19 5.81 4.59
C GLU A 11 -5.35 6.40 5.37
N THR A 12 -5.09 6.94 6.55
CA THR A 12 -6.13 7.58 7.35
C THR A 12 -6.73 8.78 6.64
N ILE A 13 -5.91 9.60 6.01
CA ILE A 13 -6.36 10.76 5.26
C ILE A 13 -7.12 10.32 4.00
N ASP A 14 -6.59 9.35 3.26
CA ASP A 14 -7.22 8.87 2.01
C ASP A 14 -8.58 8.22 2.27
N LEU A 15 -8.70 7.46 3.35
CA LEU A 15 -9.95 6.79 3.71
C LEU A 15 -10.89 7.67 4.53
N GLY A 16 -10.39 8.77 5.08
CA GLY A 16 -11.16 9.66 5.93
C GLY A 16 -11.60 9.04 7.25
N SER A 17 -10.92 7.97 7.69
CA SER A 17 -11.35 7.19 8.85
C SER A 17 -10.16 6.46 9.48
N LEU A 18 -10.00 6.62 10.78
CA LEU A 18 -9.02 5.87 11.57
C LEU A 18 -9.36 4.38 11.60
N THR A 19 -10.62 4.04 11.73
CA THR A 19 -11.08 2.65 11.79
C THR A 19 -10.81 1.93 10.47
N LYS A 20 -11.13 2.55 9.34
CA LYS A 20 -10.90 1.96 8.02
C LYS A 20 -9.42 1.79 7.72
N ALA A 21 -8.59 2.76 8.11
CA ALA A 21 -7.15 2.66 7.96
C ALA A 21 -6.58 1.51 8.79
N ALA A 22 -7.07 1.35 10.03
CA ALA A 22 -6.65 0.25 10.90
C ALA A 22 -7.00 -1.10 10.28
N GLU A 23 -8.20 -1.26 9.75
CA GLU A 23 -8.63 -2.48 9.08
C GLU A 23 -7.75 -2.80 7.88
N LYS A 24 -7.48 -1.80 7.04
CA LYS A 24 -6.67 -1.99 5.83
C LYS A 24 -5.23 -2.39 6.14
N LEU A 25 -4.64 -1.79 7.17
CA LEU A 25 -3.25 -2.01 7.52
C LEU A 25 -3.03 -3.11 8.57
N ASN A 26 -4.09 -3.76 9.01
CA ASN A 26 -4.05 -4.81 10.04
C ASN A 26 -3.52 -4.32 11.38
N TYR A 27 -3.94 -3.13 11.78
CA TYR A 27 -3.68 -2.56 13.09
C TYR A 27 -4.99 -2.37 13.84
N THR A 28 -4.90 -2.10 15.12
CA THR A 28 -6.06 -1.65 15.90
C THR A 28 -6.25 -0.14 15.69
N GLN A 29 -7.47 0.34 15.88
CA GLN A 29 -7.75 1.77 15.78
C GLN A 29 -6.92 2.60 16.79
N PRO A 30 -6.79 2.18 18.07
CA PRO A 30 -5.88 2.86 18.99
C PRO A 30 -4.42 2.84 18.53
N GLY A 31 -3.99 1.76 17.88
CA GLY A 31 -2.64 1.65 17.32
C GLY A 31 -2.36 2.69 16.23
N ILE A 32 -3.28 2.84 15.29
CA ILE A 32 -3.18 3.88 14.25
C ILE A 32 -3.21 5.27 14.88
N SER A 33 -4.13 5.51 15.79
CA SER A 33 -4.26 6.79 16.48
C SER A 33 -2.97 7.16 17.21
N HIS A 34 -2.33 6.21 17.86
CA HIS A 34 -1.06 6.40 18.56
C HIS A 34 0.09 6.73 17.58
N MET A 35 0.14 6.07 16.44
CA MET A 35 1.14 6.34 15.40
C MET A 35 1.04 7.78 14.90
N ILE A 36 -0.18 8.23 14.64
CA ILE A 36 -0.43 9.59 14.15
C ILE A 36 -0.11 10.62 15.22
N LEU A 37 -0.50 10.36 16.48
CA LEU A 37 -0.15 11.25 17.59
C LEU A 37 1.36 11.36 17.75
N SER A 38 2.08 10.25 17.56
CA SER A 38 3.54 10.26 17.60
C SER A 38 4.14 11.18 16.53
N LEU A 39 3.58 11.15 15.31
CA LEU A 39 4.01 12.08 14.25
C LEU A 39 3.67 13.53 14.57
N GLU A 40 2.50 13.79 15.12
CA GLU A 40 2.10 15.12 15.54
C GLU A 40 3.05 15.69 16.59
N ASN A 41 3.46 14.85 17.54
CA ASN A 41 4.44 15.25 18.55
C ASN A 41 5.81 15.50 17.93
N GLU A 42 6.22 14.67 16.97
CA GLU A 42 7.51 14.80 16.29
C GLU A 42 7.56 16.06 15.42
N PHE A 43 6.50 16.32 14.65
CA PHE A 43 6.44 17.47 13.75
C PHE A 43 6.08 18.77 14.48
N GLY A 44 5.43 18.67 15.62
CA GLY A 44 5.11 19.84 16.44
C GLY A 44 3.80 20.54 16.10
N PHE A 45 2.91 19.91 15.33
CA PHE A 45 1.59 20.45 14.98
C PHE A 45 0.59 19.32 14.70
N PRO A 46 -0.72 19.60 14.80
CA PRO A 46 -1.72 18.60 14.46
C PRO A 46 -1.73 18.27 12.97
N LEU A 47 -2.03 17.01 12.66
CA LEU A 47 -2.11 16.53 11.29
C LEU A 47 -3.53 16.17 10.86
N LEU A 48 -4.41 15.89 11.83
CA LEU A 48 -5.80 15.51 11.57
C LEU A 48 -6.77 16.41 12.26
N ILE A 49 -7.87 16.70 11.59
CA ILE A 49 -9.06 17.33 12.16
C ILE A 49 -10.11 16.24 12.31
N ARG A 50 -10.56 16.00 13.53
CA ARG A 50 -11.57 14.98 13.82
C ARG A 50 -12.95 15.62 13.85
N GLY A 51 -13.90 15.00 13.15
CA GLY A 51 -15.28 15.48 13.06
C GLY A 51 -16.28 14.35 13.11
N LYS A 52 -17.56 14.71 13.03
CA LYS A 52 -18.65 13.73 13.08
C LYS A 52 -18.62 12.72 11.92
N ASN A 53 -18.13 13.14 10.77
CA ASN A 53 -18.12 12.33 9.55
C ASN A 53 -16.75 11.72 9.25
N GLY A 54 -15.86 11.69 10.22
CA GLY A 54 -14.53 11.13 10.05
C GLY A 54 -13.42 12.13 10.31
N VAL A 55 -12.29 11.94 9.64
CA VAL A 55 -11.11 12.78 9.81
C VAL A 55 -10.71 13.41 8.48
N THR A 56 -10.20 14.63 8.57
CA THR A 56 -9.66 15.36 7.42
C THR A 56 -8.27 15.87 7.77
N PRO A 57 -7.42 16.14 6.77
CA PRO A 57 -6.09 16.67 7.05
C PRO A 57 -6.14 18.15 7.45
N THR A 58 -5.23 18.55 8.34
CA THR A 58 -4.99 19.96 8.62
C THR A 58 -4.31 20.61 7.41
N PRO A 59 -4.29 21.95 7.30
CA PRO A 59 -3.53 22.61 6.23
C PRO A 59 -2.06 22.24 6.22
N GLU A 60 -1.46 22.05 7.39
CA GLU A 60 -0.07 21.61 7.51
C GLU A 60 0.10 20.20 6.93
N ALA A 61 -0.81 19.29 7.28
CA ALA A 61 -0.78 17.92 6.74
C ALA A 61 -0.92 17.92 5.22
N GLU A 62 -1.79 18.76 4.66
CA GLU A 62 -1.96 18.84 3.21
C GLU A 62 -0.65 19.24 2.51
N LYS A 63 0.09 20.16 3.08
CA LYS A 63 1.40 20.56 2.55
C LYS A 63 2.42 19.44 2.61
N LEU A 64 2.34 18.55 3.59
CA LEU A 64 3.27 17.44 3.76
C LEU A 64 2.88 16.22 2.92
N MET A 65 1.63 16.11 2.50
CA MET A 65 1.13 14.91 1.82
C MET A 65 1.89 14.59 0.54
N VAL A 66 2.30 15.59 -0.23
CA VAL A 66 3.11 15.38 -1.45
C VAL A 66 4.38 14.60 -1.12
N TYR A 67 5.07 15.00 -0.06
CA TYR A 67 6.32 14.36 0.34
C TYR A 67 6.10 12.99 0.99
N LEU A 68 5.06 12.88 1.82
CA LEU A 68 4.70 11.61 2.44
C LEU A 68 4.35 10.55 1.39
N ARG A 69 3.59 10.94 0.37
CA ARG A 69 3.26 10.04 -0.74
C ARG A 69 4.49 9.61 -1.52
N GLN A 70 5.43 10.51 -1.74
CA GLN A 70 6.70 10.18 -2.40
C GLN A 70 7.49 9.14 -1.61
N ILE A 71 7.54 9.29 -0.29
CA ILE A 71 8.25 8.32 0.58
C ILE A 71 7.57 6.96 0.54
N VAL A 72 6.25 6.92 0.70
CA VAL A 72 5.48 5.67 0.69
C VAL A 72 5.55 4.99 -0.68
N ASN A 73 5.39 5.74 -1.75
CA ASN A 73 5.50 5.21 -3.12
C ASN A 73 6.92 4.76 -3.43
N GLY A 74 7.92 5.45 -2.90
CA GLY A 74 9.32 5.07 -3.05
C GLY A 74 9.62 3.71 -2.43
N GLU A 75 9.01 3.40 -1.29
CA GLU A 75 9.14 2.07 -0.69
C GLU A 75 8.57 0.99 -1.59
N GLU A 76 7.38 1.21 -2.16
CA GLU A 76 6.77 0.25 -3.07
C GLU A 76 7.65 0.03 -4.30
N LYS A 77 8.19 1.11 -4.86
CA LYS A 77 9.11 1.02 -6.00
C LYS A 77 10.40 0.29 -5.65
N LEU A 78 10.91 0.51 -4.45
CA LEU A 78 12.09 -0.19 -3.96
C LEU A 78 11.83 -1.70 -3.88
N LYS A 79 10.69 -2.10 -3.33
CA LYS A 79 10.32 -3.52 -3.26
C LYS A 79 10.20 -4.15 -4.64
N GLU A 80 9.58 -3.44 -5.59
CA GLU A 80 9.45 -3.90 -6.96
C GLU A 80 10.82 -4.10 -7.62
N GLU A 81 11.74 -3.16 -7.41
CA GLU A 81 13.08 -3.25 -7.98
C GLU A 81 13.90 -4.39 -7.38
N VAL A 82 13.80 -4.58 -6.05
CA VAL A 82 14.44 -5.71 -5.38
C VAL A 82 13.93 -7.03 -5.95
N ASN A 83 12.63 -7.17 -6.15
CA ASN A 83 12.05 -8.36 -6.75
C ASN A 83 12.53 -8.55 -8.20
N ARG A 84 12.69 -7.48 -8.95
CA ARG A 84 13.20 -7.52 -10.32
C ARG A 84 14.67 -7.97 -10.35
N ILE A 85 15.48 -7.50 -9.42
CA ILE A 85 16.89 -7.88 -9.31
C ILE A 85 17.03 -9.37 -8.95
N HIS A 86 16.14 -9.91 -8.13
CA HIS A 86 16.13 -11.33 -7.81
C HIS A 86 15.85 -12.23 -9.02
N GLY A 87 15.51 -11.63 -10.10
CA GLY A 87 15.55 -12.27 -11.39
C GLY A 87 14.22 -12.76 -11.91
N ALA A 88 14.08 -12.68 -13.23
CA ALA A 88 12.91 -13.16 -13.95
C ALA A 88 12.84 -14.68 -13.97
N ASP A 89 13.95 -15.38 -13.68
CA ASP A 89 14.01 -16.83 -13.74
C ASP A 89 13.57 -17.52 -12.44
N VAL A 90 13.58 -16.78 -11.33
CA VAL A 90 13.16 -17.28 -10.01
C VAL A 90 12.34 -16.20 -9.34
N GLY A 91 11.08 -16.49 -9.05
CA GLY A 91 10.23 -15.52 -8.38
C GLY A 91 8.76 -15.84 -8.53
N THR A 92 7.94 -14.91 -8.07
CA THR A 92 6.49 -15.01 -8.15
C THR A 92 5.94 -13.79 -8.87
N ILE A 93 5.21 -14.01 -9.95
CA ILE A 93 4.45 -12.97 -10.64
C ILE A 93 2.99 -13.11 -10.24
N ARG A 94 2.40 -12.02 -9.75
CA ARG A 94 0.98 -11.98 -9.39
C ARG A 94 0.21 -11.27 -10.49
N ILE A 95 -0.76 -11.97 -11.03
CA ILE A 95 -1.59 -11.43 -12.11
C ILE A 95 -3.01 -11.30 -11.61
N GLY A 96 -3.50 -10.06 -11.54
CA GLY A 96 -4.91 -9.78 -11.29
C GLY A 96 -5.63 -9.69 -12.62
N CYS A 97 -6.81 -10.30 -12.73
CA CYS A 97 -7.56 -10.32 -13.96
C CYS A 97 -9.05 -10.38 -13.70
N PHE A 98 -9.84 -10.00 -14.71
CA PHE A 98 -11.28 -10.17 -14.65
C PHE A 98 -11.64 -11.63 -14.86
N PHE A 99 -12.73 -12.06 -14.23
CA PHE A 99 -13.16 -13.43 -14.22
C PHE A 99 -13.32 -14.02 -15.65
N SER A 100 -13.95 -13.27 -16.54
CA SER A 100 -14.12 -13.71 -17.93
C SER A 100 -12.80 -13.94 -18.66
N LEU A 101 -11.84 -13.06 -18.40
CA LEU A 101 -10.51 -13.16 -19.01
C LEU A 101 -9.76 -14.38 -18.47
N SER A 102 -9.85 -14.66 -17.17
CA SER A 102 -9.19 -15.80 -16.56
C SER A 102 -9.74 -17.13 -17.07
N ILE A 103 -11.02 -17.20 -17.40
CA ILE A 103 -11.62 -18.43 -17.94
C ILE A 103 -11.17 -18.71 -19.38
N HIS A 104 -11.14 -17.67 -20.24
CA HIS A 104 -10.97 -17.87 -21.67
C HIS A 104 -9.54 -17.69 -22.18
N LEU A 105 -8.77 -16.77 -21.62
CA LEU A 105 -7.45 -16.43 -22.12
C LEU A 105 -6.30 -16.87 -21.22
N LEU A 106 -6.50 -16.79 -19.92
CA LEU A 106 -5.42 -16.97 -18.97
C LEU A 106 -4.79 -18.36 -18.97
N PRO A 107 -5.54 -19.48 -19.14
CA PRO A 107 -4.92 -20.81 -19.19
C PRO A 107 -3.86 -20.95 -20.28
N SER A 108 -4.11 -20.39 -21.46
CA SER A 108 -3.13 -20.41 -22.56
C SER A 108 -1.90 -19.59 -22.24
N ILE A 109 -2.09 -18.40 -21.67
CA ILE A 109 -1.01 -17.50 -21.30
C ILE A 109 -0.15 -18.13 -20.21
N VAL A 110 -0.76 -18.73 -19.21
CA VAL A 110 -0.06 -19.39 -18.10
C VAL A 110 0.74 -20.59 -18.62
N ALA A 111 0.16 -21.42 -19.46
CA ALA A 111 0.84 -22.59 -20.02
C ALA A 111 2.06 -22.17 -20.84
N GLU A 112 1.92 -21.18 -21.71
CA GLU A 112 3.02 -20.65 -22.52
C GLU A 112 4.12 -20.05 -21.67
N PHE A 113 3.74 -19.26 -20.66
CA PHE A 113 4.69 -18.64 -19.74
C PHE A 113 5.45 -19.69 -18.92
N THR A 114 4.75 -20.68 -18.39
CA THR A 114 5.35 -21.75 -17.58
C THR A 114 6.34 -22.58 -18.38
N GLU A 115 6.01 -22.85 -19.65
CA GLU A 115 6.90 -23.57 -20.55
C GLU A 115 8.18 -22.77 -20.81
N LYS A 116 8.05 -21.45 -21.04
CA LYS A 116 9.17 -20.56 -21.36
C LYS A 116 10.02 -20.21 -20.13
N TYR A 117 9.38 -20.10 -18.96
CA TYR A 117 10.03 -19.68 -17.71
C TYR A 117 9.65 -20.62 -16.56
N PRO A 118 10.15 -21.86 -16.55
CA PRO A 118 9.70 -22.87 -15.56
C PRO A 118 10.12 -22.54 -14.11
N GLY A 119 11.10 -21.66 -13.92
CA GLY A 119 11.55 -21.27 -12.58
C GLY A 119 10.72 -20.17 -11.92
N ILE A 120 9.71 -19.65 -12.61
CA ILE A 120 8.86 -18.57 -12.10
C ILE A 120 7.50 -19.13 -11.72
N GLU A 121 7.07 -18.82 -10.50
CA GLU A 121 5.75 -19.14 -10.01
C GLU A 121 4.76 -18.04 -10.39
N LEU A 122 3.61 -18.42 -10.95
CA LEU A 122 2.52 -17.49 -11.25
C LEU A 122 1.42 -17.61 -10.20
N GLN A 123 1.04 -16.48 -9.61
CA GLN A 123 -0.10 -16.41 -8.71
C GLN A 123 -1.21 -15.60 -9.38
N LEU A 124 -2.38 -16.23 -9.52
CA LEU A 124 -3.54 -15.62 -10.17
C LEU A 124 -4.58 -15.24 -9.13
N TYR A 125 -5.17 -14.05 -9.30
CA TYR A 125 -6.29 -13.62 -8.47
C TYR A 125 -7.30 -12.83 -9.28
N VAL A 126 -8.53 -12.89 -8.85
CA VAL A 126 -9.65 -12.28 -9.55
C VAL A 126 -10.31 -11.22 -8.68
#